data_0b24c629a1a600cdd804b6c60eaac764
#
_entry.id   0b24c629a1a600cdd804b6c60eaac764
#
_cell.length_a   1.000
_cell.length_b   1.000
_cell.length_c   1.000
_cell.angle_alpha   90.00
_cell.angle_beta   90.00
_cell.angle_gamma   90.00
#
_symmetry.space_group_name_H-M   'P 1'
#
loop_
_entity.id
_entity.type
_entity.pdbx_description
1 polymer ?
#
loop_
_entity_poly.entity_id
_entity_poly.type
_entity_poly.pdbx_seq_one_letter_code
_entity_poly.pdbx_strand_id
1 'polypeptide(L)'
;MKQKVSNLLFVLAAAALLAGGYWWFSHGGQQTAQDASTTANAEPSEGSVAPVKIAPINKGTIVKEITVYGTIVPAAGAVQTITVPFESRVRRILVTEGQQVSRGDPLLDIEPSPETNLQVEQARNEYEAAQKAFQFMQQRFDLKLATNDQLLQTKQALEQAQTKLESMRRRGSASPRTIHAEVASLITKVGVQEGAIVPAGNTMIEMVAENRLEARIGVEPEDSDKVKPGQEVSLARVNASGAETTIGQIRKVSRSADAATRLVQVFTALPSTSRFLLGEYVLGKIPITSANGLIVPRSAVLPQEDHYVVFTVKNGSAKQHTVRLGLQNEKDVAVIAADLQPGDLVVTLGNYELRDGMAVKVDKSR
;
A
#
# COMPACT_ATOMS: atom_id res chain seq x y z
N MET A 1 8.63 -15.79 53.51
CA MET A 1 10.03 -15.93 53.90
C MET A 1 10.95 -16.57 52.83
N LYS A 2 10.59 -16.53 51.51
CA LYS A 2 11.43 -17.14 50.43
C LYS A 2 12.09 -16.12 49.49
N GLN A 3 11.93 -14.82 49.72
CA GLN A 3 12.47 -13.77 48.83
C GLN A 3 13.71 -13.02 49.34
N LYS A 4 14.16 -13.30 50.57
CA LYS A 4 15.38 -12.66 51.15
C LYS A 4 16.67 -13.47 51.00
N VAL A 5 16.61 -14.71 50.54
CA VAL A 5 17.82 -15.58 50.42
C VAL A 5 18.46 -15.47 49.02
N SER A 6 17.70 -15.02 48.01
CA SER A 6 18.23 -14.89 46.62
C SER A 6 19.17 -13.70 46.45
N ASN A 7 18.98 -12.62 47.21
CA ASN A 7 19.82 -11.41 47.04
C ASN A 7 21.18 -11.46 47.76
N LEU A 8 21.36 -12.39 48.71
CA LEU A 8 22.63 -12.56 49.44
C LEU A 8 23.65 -13.36 48.63
N LEU A 9 23.21 -14.26 47.76
CA LEU A 9 24.07 -15.05 46.89
C LEU A 9 24.65 -14.26 45.69
N PHE A 10 23.95 -13.24 45.23
CA PHE A 10 24.43 -12.35 44.13
C PHE A 10 25.53 -11.36 44.57
N VAL A 11 25.53 -10.94 45.82
CA VAL A 11 26.54 -10.00 46.34
C VAL A 11 27.87 -10.67 46.61
N LEU A 12 27.87 -11.94 47.01
CA LEU A 12 29.11 -12.74 47.23
C LEU A 12 29.79 -13.15 45.91
N ALA A 13 29.06 -13.37 44.83
CA ALA A 13 29.66 -13.68 43.54
C ALA A 13 30.32 -12.46 42.86
N ALA A 14 29.84 -11.23 43.09
CA ALA A 14 30.44 -10.01 42.57
C ALA A 14 31.75 -9.64 43.28
N ALA A 15 31.89 -9.93 44.57
CA ALA A 15 33.11 -9.65 45.33
C ALA A 15 34.28 -10.60 44.96
N ALA A 16 34.01 -11.83 44.55
CA ALA A 16 35.04 -12.77 44.14
C ALA A 16 35.67 -12.48 42.77
N LEU A 17 34.91 -11.82 41.84
CA LEU A 17 35.42 -11.42 40.53
C LEU A 17 36.30 -10.16 40.59
N LEU A 18 36.07 -9.27 41.54
CA LEU A 18 36.90 -8.06 41.72
C LEU A 18 38.25 -8.37 42.45
N ALA A 19 38.27 -9.34 43.31
CA ALA A 19 39.54 -9.75 44.00
C ALA A 19 40.46 -10.56 43.06
N GLY A 20 39.93 -11.38 42.15
CA GLY A 20 40.71 -12.12 41.16
C GLY A 20 41.34 -11.24 40.07
N GLY A 21 40.68 -10.17 39.65
CA GLY A 21 41.20 -9.21 38.68
C GLY A 21 42.37 -8.34 39.21
N TYR A 22 42.36 -8.01 40.52
CA TYR A 22 43.39 -7.19 41.11
C TYR A 22 44.71 -7.98 41.36
N TRP A 23 44.63 -9.28 41.62
CA TRP A 23 45.81 -10.15 41.81
C TRP A 23 46.55 -10.41 40.51
N TRP A 24 45.86 -10.47 39.37
CA TRP A 24 46.48 -10.71 38.05
C TRP A 24 47.19 -9.46 37.51
N PHE A 25 46.72 -8.27 37.87
CA PHE A 25 47.32 -6.97 37.46
C PHE A 25 48.61 -6.61 38.29
N SER A 26 48.78 -7.16 39.47
CA SER A 26 49.90 -6.77 40.36
C SER A 26 51.12 -7.72 40.31
N HIS A 27 51.05 -8.87 39.58
CA HIS A 27 52.14 -9.84 39.57
C HIS A 27 52.61 -10.26 38.16
N GLY A 28 52.33 -9.51 37.11
CA GLY A 28 52.79 -9.77 35.73
C GLY A 28 54.04 -8.92 35.37
N GLY A 29 55.21 -9.45 35.72
CA GLY A 29 56.43 -9.51 34.94
C GLY A 29 57.12 -8.19 34.53
N GLN A 30 58.08 -7.82 35.30
CA GLN A 30 59.30 -7.12 34.81
C GLN A 30 60.07 -8.07 33.88
N GLN A 31 60.19 -7.71 32.60
CA GLN A 31 61.31 -8.17 31.76
C GLN A 31 61.89 -6.96 31.00
N THR A 32 63.11 -6.72 31.39
CA THR A 32 64.21 -5.89 30.91
C THR A 32 64.11 -5.38 29.46
N ALA A 33 64.24 -4.08 29.37
CA ALA A 33 64.62 -3.34 28.18
C ALA A 33 66.10 -3.59 27.86
N GLN A 34 66.35 -4.03 26.62
CA GLN A 34 67.67 -3.87 26.00
C GLN A 34 67.51 -3.48 24.53
N ASP A 35 68.05 -2.36 24.28
CA ASP A 35 68.38 -1.70 23.03
C ASP A 35 68.23 -2.45 21.71
N ALA A 36 67.40 -1.86 20.82
CA ALA A 36 67.73 -1.76 19.41
C ALA A 36 66.98 -0.54 18.84
N SER A 37 67.58 0.62 18.94
CA SER A 37 67.32 1.75 18.06
C SER A 37 67.69 1.36 16.64
N THR A 38 66.68 0.95 15.85
CA THR A 38 66.79 0.94 14.38
C THR A 38 65.66 1.79 13.87
N THR A 39 65.95 3.03 13.59
CA THR A 39 65.23 3.92 12.75
C THR A 39 65.06 3.25 11.40
N ALA A 40 63.99 2.50 11.22
CA ALA A 40 63.52 2.16 9.87
C ALA A 40 62.70 3.34 9.33
N ASN A 41 63.40 4.25 8.73
CA ASN A 41 62.86 5.13 7.70
C ASN A 41 62.34 4.22 6.60
N ALA A 42 61.08 3.86 6.66
CA ALA A 42 60.45 3.22 5.53
C ALA A 42 60.22 4.31 4.47
N GLU A 43 61.25 4.49 3.64
CA GLU A 43 61.06 5.10 2.33
C GLU A 43 59.91 4.37 1.61
N PRO A 44 59.01 5.09 0.91
CA PRO A 44 57.95 4.47 0.16
C PRO A 44 58.61 3.62 -0.91
N SER A 45 58.43 2.30 -0.88
CA SER A 45 58.89 1.38 -1.91
C SER A 45 58.24 1.77 -3.24
N GLU A 46 59.01 2.44 -4.06
CA GLU A 46 58.72 2.62 -5.49
C GLU A 46 58.64 1.22 -6.10
N GLY A 47 57.36 0.78 -6.41
CA GLY A 47 57.13 -0.48 -7.08
C GLY A 47 55.97 -1.36 -6.65
N SER A 48 55.21 -0.95 -5.60
CA SER A 48 54.01 -1.70 -5.23
C SER A 48 52.90 -1.48 -6.27
N VAL A 49 52.64 -2.48 -7.10
CA VAL A 49 51.54 -2.46 -8.06
C VAL A 49 50.26 -2.92 -7.35
N ALA A 50 49.33 -1.99 -7.08
CA ALA A 50 48.09 -2.28 -6.39
C ALA A 50 47.09 -3.01 -7.32
N PRO A 51 46.50 -4.16 -6.89
CA PRO A 51 45.43 -4.78 -7.64
C PRO A 51 44.13 -4.00 -7.48
N VAL A 52 43.48 -3.64 -8.59
CA VAL A 52 42.27 -2.83 -8.58
C VAL A 52 41.19 -3.40 -9.49
N LYS A 53 39.90 -3.20 -9.08
CA LYS A 53 38.77 -3.38 -10.00
C LYS A 53 38.31 -2.01 -10.49
N ILE A 54 37.86 -2.00 -11.74
CA ILE A 54 37.47 -0.77 -12.43
C ILE A 54 36.07 -0.88 -13.00
N ALA A 55 35.41 0.26 -13.18
CA ALA A 55 34.13 0.40 -13.87
C ALA A 55 34.19 1.64 -14.80
N PRO A 56 33.47 1.65 -15.92
CA PRO A 56 33.42 2.82 -16.78
C PRO A 56 32.56 3.93 -16.16
N ILE A 57 32.98 5.17 -16.33
CA ILE A 57 32.16 6.35 -16.06
C ILE A 57 31.13 6.48 -17.16
N ASN A 58 29.84 6.49 -16.81
CA ASN A 58 28.77 6.65 -17.78
C ASN A 58 28.13 8.03 -17.66
N LYS A 59 27.76 8.60 -18.82
CA LYS A 59 26.86 9.76 -18.82
C LYS A 59 25.41 9.26 -18.79
N GLY A 60 24.63 9.71 -17.84
CA GLY A 60 23.26 9.24 -17.70
C GLY A 60 22.44 10.06 -16.72
N THR A 61 21.26 9.57 -16.42
CA THR A 61 20.35 10.14 -15.43
C THR A 61 20.38 9.29 -14.17
N ILE A 62 20.68 9.90 -13.03
CA ILE A 62 20.50 9.27 -11.73
C ILE A 62 19.16 9.72 -11.13
N VAL A 63 18.44 8.78 -10.57
CA VAL A 63 17.13 9.01 -9.95
C VAL A 63 17.24 8.70 -8.47
N LYS A 64 16.80 9.64 -7.64
CA LYS A 64 16.60 9.41 -6.21
C LYS A 64 15.16 8.97 -6.00
N GLU A 65 14.99 7.80 -5.43
CA GLU A 65 13.69 7.23 -5.08
C GLU A 65 13.50 7.22 -3.57
N ILE A 66 12.26 7.34 -3.13
CA ILE A 66 11.86 7.03 -1.77
C ILE A 66 11.16 5.68 -1.74
N THR A 67 11.47 4.90 -0.70
CA THR A 67 10.80 3.64 -0.42
C THR A 67 9.63 3.92 0.52
N VAL A 68 8.45 3.48 0.14
CA VAL A 68 7.20 3.70 0.85
C VAL A 68 6.45 2.39 1.01
N TYR A 69 5.60 2.31 2.03
CA TYR A 69 4.81 1.12 2.32
C TYR A 69 3.33 1.47 2.36
N GLY A 70 2.50 0.48 2.05
CA GLY A 70 1.06 0.66 2.10
C GLY A 70 0.28 -0.62 1.93
N THR A 71 -1.01 -0.46 1.66
CA THR A 71 -1.94 -1.57 1.47
C THR A 71 -2.83 -1.34 0.26
N ILE A 72 -3.28 -2.42 -0.34
CA ILE A 72 -4.28 -2.39 -1.40
C ILE A 72 -5.67 -2.19 -0.76
N VAL A 73 -6.38 -1.18 -1.21
CA VAL A 73 -7.69 -0.79 -0.68
C VAL A 73 -8.69 -0.62 -1.84
N PRO A 74 -9.99 -0.62 -1.57
CA PRO A 74 -10.98 -0.25 -2.58
C PRO A 74 -10.76 1.20 -3.03
N ALA A 75 -10.79 1.44 -4.32
CA ALA A 75 -10.81 2.80 -4.85
C ALA A 75 -12.09 3.54 -4.42
N ALA A 76 -12.06 4.86 -4.45
CA ALA A 76 -13.22 5.65 -4.08
C ALA A 76 -14.47 5.26 -4.92
N GLY A 77 -15.57 4.93 -4.23
CA GLY A 77 -16.82 4.46 -4.85
C GLY A 77 -16.75 3.05 -5.45
N ALA A 78 -15.73 2.25 -5.10
CA ALA A 78 -15.64 0.85 -5.51
C ALA A 78 -16.44 -0.09 -4.61
N VAL A 79 -16.72 0.33 -3.39
CA VAL A 79 -17.55 -0.43 -2.44
C VAL A 79 -19.01 -0.34 -2.88
N GLN A 80 -19.63 -1.48 -3.05
CA GLN A 80 -21.06 -1.62 -3.34
C GLN A 80 -21.73 -2.30 -2.15
N THR A 81 -22.90 -1.81 -1.79
CA THR A 81 -23.71 -2.36 -0.72
C THR A 81 -25.03 -2.87 -1.26
N ILE A 82 -25.37 -4.10 -0.94
CA ILE A 82 -26.69 -4.65 -1.21
C ILE A 82 -27.60 -4.35 -0.03
N THR A 83 -28.64 -3.59 -0.29
CA THR A 83 -29.68 -3.22 0.70
C THR A 83 -31.05 -3.71 0.22
N VAL A 84 -32.00 -3.80 1.13
CA VAL A 84 -33.39 -4.12 0.78
C VAL A 84 -34.29 -2.88 0.86
N PRO A 85 -35.21 -2.69 -0.12
CA PRO A 85 -36.12 -1.56 -0.13
C PRO A 85 -37.35 -1.71 0.76
N PHE A 86 -37.53 -2.87 1.41
CA PHE A 86 -38.61 -3.20 2.33
C PHE A 86 -38.14 -4.23 3.36
N GLU A 87 -38.80 -4.32 4.49
CA GLU A 87 -38.47 -5.32 5.51
C GLU A 87 -38.62 -6.73 4.97
N SER A 88 -37.51 -7.49 5.00
CA SER A 88 -37.41 -8.80 4.37
C SER A 88 -36.86 -9.85 5.32
N ARG A 89 -37.28 -11.10 5.14
CA ARG A 89 -36.63 -12.26 5.76
C ARG A 89 -35.61 -12.83 4.79
N VAL A 90 -34.39 -13.11 5.27
CA VAL A 90 -33.34 -13.81 4.53
C VAL A 90 -33.67 -15.31 4.51
N ARG A 91 -33.92 -15.87 3.34
CA ARG A 91 -34.19 -17.32 3.21
C ARG A 91 -32.90 -18.12 3.16
N ARG A 92 -31.99 -17.74 2.28
CA ARG A 92 -30.69 -18.40 2.11
C ARG A 92 -29.65 -17.38 1.69
N ILE A 93 -28.42 -17.63 2.13
CA ILE A 93 -27.22 -16.91 1.71
C ILE A 93 -26.45 -17.83 0.78
N LEU A 94 -26.19 -17.40 -0.45
CA LEU A 94 -25.60 -18.20 -1.52
C LEU A 94 -24.12 -17.90 -1.73
N VAL A 95 -23.56 -16.97 -0.97
CA VAL A 95 -22.16 -16.51 -1.06
C VAL A 95 -21.50 -16.44 0.32
N THR A 96 -20.17 -16.46 0.34
CA THR A 96 -19.34 -16.33 1.54
C THR A 96 -18.40 -15.15 1.44
N GLU A 97 -17.95 -14.64 2.59
CA GLU A 97 -16.90 -13.61 2.61
C GLU A 97 -15.62 -14.14 1.95
N GLY A 98 -14.96 -13.28 1.16
CA GLY A 98 -13.78 -13.64 0.37
C GLY A 98 -14.10 -14.31 -0.97
N GLN A 99 -15.37 -14.61 -1.29
CA GLN A 99 -15.76 -15.20 -2.55
C GLN A 99 -15.78 -14.15 -3.67
N GLN A 100 -15.25 -14.52 -4.83
CA GLN A 100 -15.42 -13.78 -6.07
C GLN A 100 -16.72 -14.17 -6.74
N VAL A 101 -17.46 -13.19 -7.24
CA VAL A 101 -18.73 -13.36 -7.95
C VAL A 101 -18.67 -12.63 -9.29
N SER A 102 -19.26 -13.24 -10.31
CA SER A 102 -19.45 -12.66 -11.63
C SER A 102 -20.76 -11.89 -11.70
N ARG A 103 -20.89 -11.02 -12.71
CA ARG A 103 -22.16 -10.34 -12.96
C ARG A 103 -23.26 -11.37 -13.23
N GLY A 104 -24.36 -11.26 -12.50
CA GLY A 104 -25.51 -12.15 -12.61
C GLY A 104 -25.50 -13.32 -11.64
N ASP A 105 -24.40 -13.54 -10.88
CA ASP A 105 -24.36 -14.61 -9.90
C ASP A 105 -25.35 -14.33 -8.74
N PRO A 106 -26.06 -15.36 -8.24
CA PRO A 106 -26.99 -15.21 -7.14
C PRO A 106 -26.24 -14.99 -5.83
N LEU A 107 -26.66 -13.99 -5.05
CA LEU A 107 -26.05 -13.62 -3.77
C LEU A 107 -26.84 -14.13 -2.59
N LEU A 108 -28.14 -13.88 -2.58
CA LEU A 108 -29.04 -14.30 -1.50
C LEU A 108 -30.48 -14.33 -1.96
N ASP A 109 -31.27 -15.22 -1.33
CA ASP A 109 -32.72 -15.31 -1.48
C ASP A 109 -33.41 -14.59 -0.34
N ILE A 110 -34.31 -13.67 -0.67
CA ILE A 110 -35.14 -12.95 0.29
C ILE A 110 -36.64 -13.16 0.02
N GLU A 111 -37.40 -13.05 1.07
CA GLU A 111 -38.85 -13.00 1.01
C GLU A 111 -39.37 -11.81 1.85
N PRO A 112 -40.56 -11.28 1.55
CA PRO A 112 -41.19 -10.28 2.40
C PRO A 112 -41.34 -10.79 3.84
N SER A 113 -41.09 -9.93 4.85
CA SER A 113 -41.39 -10.28 6.24
C SER A 113 -42.88 -10.50 6.43
N PRO A 114 -43.30 -11.19 7.52
CA PRO A 114 -44.72 -11.31 7.87
C PRO A 114 -45.45 -9.96 7.93
N GLU A 115 -44.77 -8.94 8.46
CA GLU A 115 -45.31 -7.58 8.52
C GLU A 115 -45.50 -6.96 7.14
N THR A 116 -44.48 -7.08 6.26
CA THR A 116 -44.56 -6.63 4.87
C THR A 116 -45.70 -7.36 4.12
N ASN A 117 -45.86 -8.68 4.31
CA ASN A 117 -46.93 -9.44 3.70
C ASN A 117 -48.30 -8.93 4.18
N LEU A 118 -48.48 -8.67 5.47
CA LEU A 118 -49.71 -8.10 6.00
C LEU A 118 -50.03 -6.75 5.38
N GLN A 119 -49.04 -5.86 5.20
CA GLN A 119 -49.23 -4.55 4.58
C GLN A 119 -49.62 -4.67 3.10
N VAL A 120 -49.05 -5.62 2.38
CA VAL A 120 -49.41 -5.90 0.96
C VAL A 120 -50.86 -6.41 0.88
N GLU A 121 -51.23 -7.35 1.74
CA GLU A 121 -52.60 -7.87 1.81
C GLU A 121 -53.62 -6.77 2.15
N GLN A 122 -53.31 -5.91 3.12
CA GLN A 122 -54.15 -4.77 3.45
C GLN A 122 -54.32 -3.81 2.26
N ALA A 123 -53.21 -3.46 1.56
CA ALA A 123 -53.26 -2.60 0.40
C ALA A 123 -54.08 -3.24 -0.73
N ARG A 124 -53.97 -4.56 -0.90
CA ARG A 124 -54.79 -5.30 -1.87
C ARG A 124 -56.29 -5.27 -1.54
N ASN A 125 -56.61 -5.52 -0.29
CA ASN A 125 -58.01 -5.50 0.17
C ASN A 125 -58.61 -4.07 0.07
N GLU A 126 -57.84 -3.03 0.37
CA GLU A 126 -58.23 -1.63 0.16
C GLU A 126 -58.52 -1.33 -1.30
N TYR A 127 -57.62 -1.78 -2.21
CA TYR A 127 -57.83 -1.63 -3.67
C TYR A 127 -59.10 -2.34 -4.16
N GLU A 128 -59.31 -3.62 -3.76
CA GLU A 128 -60.48 -4.38 -4.17
C GLU A 128 -61.79 -3.75 -3.62
N ALA A 129 -61.79 -3.26 -2.40
CA ALA A 129 -62.94 -2.56 -1.79
C ALA A 129 -63.25 -1.24 -2.53
N ALA A 130 -62.19 -0.44 -2.82
CA ALA A 130 -62.36 0.82 -3.56
C ALA A 130 -62.83 0.57 -4.98
N GLN A 131 -62.35 -0.49 -5.64
CA GLN A 131 -62.78 -0.86 -7.00
C GLN A 131 -64.27 -1.22 -7.02
N LYS A 132 -64.75 -2.06 -6.07
CA LYS A 132 -66.16 -2.40 -5.95
C LYS A 132 -67.05 -1.16 -5.65
N ALA A 133 -66.57 -0.29 -4.73
CA ALA A 133 -67.28 0.92 -4.40
C ALA A 133 -67.45 1.87 -5.64
N PHE A 134 -66.35 2.04 -6.40
CA PHE A 134 -66.39 2.81 -7.65
C PHE A 134 -67.34 2.22 -8.69
N GLN A 135 -67.26 0.90 -8.93
CA GLN A 135 -68.19 0.22 -9.86
C GLN A 135 -69.65 0.38 -9.45
N PHE A 136 -69.96 0.22 -8.17
CA PHE A 136 -71.31 0.41 -7.66
C PHE A 136 -71.75 1.88 -7.79
N MET A 137 -70.90 2.84 -7.49
CA MET A 137 -71.22 4.26 -7.63
C MET A 137 -71.43 4.65 -9.12
N GLN A 138 -70.66 4.07 -10.03
CA GLN A 138 -70.82 4.29 -11.46
C GLN A 138 -72.18 3.78 -11.98
N GLN A 139 -72.60 2.58 -11.56
CA GLN A 139 -73.92 2.04 -11.88
C GLN A 139 -75.06 2.99 -11.35
N ARG A 140 -74.91 3.50 -10.13
CA ARG A 140 -75.90 4.48 -9.57
C ARG A 140 -75.89 5.79 -10.31
N PHE A 141 -74.75 6.27 -10.76
CA PHE A 141 -74.66 7.49 -11.52
C PHE A 141 -75.35 7.34 -12.92
N ASP A 142 -75.11 6.19 -13.59
CA ASP A 142 -75.75 5.88 -14.88
C ASP A 142 -77.27 5.86 -14.75
N LEU A 143 -77.76 5.37 -13.57
CA LEU A 143 -79.23 5.37 -13.26
C LEU A 143 -79.71 6.73 -12.72
N LYS A 144 -78.84 7.79 -12.69
CA LYS A 144 -79.14 9.13 -12.15
C LYS A 144 -79.50 9.13 -10.66
N LEU A 145 -78.97 8.13 -9.91
CA LEU A 145 -79.17 7.98 -8.45
C LEU A 145 -77.97 8.41 -7.62
N ALA A 146 -76.93 9.01 -8.23
CA ALA A 146 -75.76 9.57 -7.60
C ALA A 146 -75.31 10.86 -8.27
N THR A 147 -74.61 11.73 -7.49
CA THR A 147 -74.04 12.99 -7.98
C THR A 147 -72.66 12.77 -8.60
N ASN A 148 -72.23 13.71 -9.47
CA ASN A 148 -70.89 13.69 -10.05
C ASN A 148 -69.79 13.74 -8.96
N ASP A 149 -70.00 14.48 -7.87
CA ASP A 149 -69.07 14.60 -6.75
C ASP A 149 -68.91 13.27 -6.03
N GLN A 150 -69.99 12.49 -5.84
CA GLN A 150 -69.91 11.16 -5.23
C GLN A 150 -69.14 10.17 -6.11
N LEU A 151 -69.33 10.25 -7.44
CA LEU A 151 -68.56 9.44 -8.40
C LEU A 151 -67.08 9.82 -8.39
N LEU A 152 -66.76 11.11 -8.38
CA LEU A 152 -65.41 11.63 -8.33
C LEU A 152 -64.67 11.21 -7.04
N GLN A 153 -65.31 11.28 -5.89
CA GLN A 153 -64.75 10.82 -4.61
C GLN A 153 -64.37 9.34 -4.63
N THR A 154 -65.27 8.48 -5.17
CA THR A 154 -64.96 7.04 -5.24
C THR A 154 -63.87 6.73 -6.25
N LYS A 155 -63.79 7.50 -7.36
CA LYS A 155 -62.70 7.42 -8.33
C LYS A 155 -61.35 7.77 -7.69
N GLN A 156 -61.30 8.88 -6.94
CA GLN A 156 -60.09 9.30 -6.23
C GLN A 156 -59.61 8.24 -5.19
N ALA A 157 -60.58 7.68 -4.46
CA ALA A 157 -60.25 6.60 -3.51
C ALA A 157 -59.66 5.35 -4.20
N LEU A 158 -60.22 4.99 -5.38
CA LEU A 158 -59.67 3.89 -6.19
C LEU A 158 -58.24 4.20 -6.68
N GLU A 159 -58.01 5.40 -7.24
CA GLU A 159 -56.70 5.80 -7.71
C GLU A 159 -55.64 5.84 -6.60
N GLN A 160 -56.02 6.27 -5.39
CA GLN A 160 -55.13 6.23 -4.21
C GLN A 160 -54.77 4.82 -3.81
N ALA A 161 -55.77 3.93 -3.68
CA ALA A 161 -55.57 2.53 -3.30
C ALA A 161 -54.73 1.79 -4.36
N GLN A 162 -55.00 2.06 -5.65
CA GLN A 162 -54.21 1.51 -6.77
C GLN A 162 -52.74 1.95 -6.67
N THR A 163 -52.48 3.24 -6.51
CA THR A 163 -51.13 3.81 -6.40
C THR A 163 -50.36 3.21 -5.23
N LYS A 164 -51.02 3.00 -4.08
CA LYS A 164 -50.45 2.36 -2.89
C LYS A 164 -50.02 0.91 -3.20
N LEU A 165 -50.90 0.11 -3.76
CA LEU A 165 -50.61 -1.28 -4.10
C LEU A 165 -49.51 -1.41 -5.17
N GLU A 166 -49.53 -0.59 -6.21
CA GLU A 166 -48.51 -0.57 -7.27
C GLU A 166 -47.15 -0.13 -6.73
N SER A 167 -47.11 0.83 -5.80
CA SER A 167 -45.88 1.26 -5.12
C SER A 167 -45.23 0.09 -4.36
N MET A 168 -45.99 -0.73 -3.67
CA MET A 168 -45.49 -1.92 -2.97
C MET A 168 -44.98 -2.98 -3.96
N ARG A 169 -45.73 -3.22 -5.04
CA ARG A 169 -45.31 -4.16 -6.10
C ARG A 169 -44.01 -3.73 -6.78
N ARG A 170 -43.88 -2.44 -7.14
CA ARG A 170 -42.64 -1.90 -7.74
C ARG A 170 -41.42 -2.03 -6.86
N ARG A 171 -41.57 -1.91 -5.55
CA ARG A 171 -40.47 -2.18 -4.57
C ARG A 171 -40.13 -3.67 -4.44
N GLY A 172 -40.92 -4.56 -5.07
CA GLY A 172 -40.71 -6.00 -5.02
C GLY A 172 -41.16 -6.67 -3.72
N SER A 173 -41.98 -5.98 -2.90
CA SER A 173 -42.46 -6.47 -1.61
C SER A 173 -43.59 -7.53 -1.73
N ALA A 174 -43.98 -7.90 -2.93
CA ALA A 174 -45.11 -8.83 -3.14
C ALA A 174 -44.71 -10.30 -3.29
N SER A 175 -43.43 -10.62 -3.47
CA SER A 175 -42.98 -12.02 -3.72
C SER A 175 -41.52 -12.23 -3.31
N PRO A 176 -41.15 -13.49 -3.01
CA PRO A 176 -39.75 -13.88 -2.84
C PRO A 176 -38.94 -13.58 -4.09
N ARG A 177 -37.66 -13.23 -3.91
CA ARG A 177 -36.73 -12.99 -5.02
C ARG A 177 -35.28 -13.30 -4.65
N THR A 178 -34.51 -13.63 -5.67
CA THR A 178 -33.06 -13.76 -5.57
C THR A 178 -32.40 -12.42 -5.92
N ILE A 179 -31.49 -11.98 -5.09
CA ILE A 179 -30.62 -10.84 -5.36
C ILE A 179 -29.37 -11.34 -6.09
N HIS A 180 -29.01 -10.66 -7.17
CA HIS A 180 -27.88 -11.03 -8.03
C HIS A 180 -26.81 -9.93 -8.03
N ALA A 181 -25.56 -10.30 -8.30
CA ALA A 181 -24.45 -9.36 -8.45
C ALA A 181 -24.65 -8.54 -9.76
N GLU A 182 -24.54 -7.22 -9.67
CA GLU A 182 -24.65 -6.31 -10.83
C GLU A 182 -23.35 -6.24 -11.64
N VAL A 183 -22.22 -6.44 -10.99
CA VAL A 183 -20.86 -6.44 -11.60
C VAL A 183 -20.00 -7.52 -10.94
N ALA A 184 -18.92 -7.91 -11.62
CA ALA A 184 -17.92 -8.81 -11.03
C ALA A 184 -17.28 -8.16 -9.80
N SER A 185 -17.31 -8.83 -8.66
CA SER A 185 -16.95 -8.28 -7.37
C SER A 185 -16.40 -9.34 -6.41
N LEU A 186 -15.65 -8.88 -5.42
CA LEU A 186 -15.24 -9.64 -4.25
C LEU A 186 -16.21 -9.35 -3.09
N ILE A 187 -16.79 -10.36 -2.49
CA ILE A 187 -17.62 -10.24 -1.28
C ILE A 187 -16.70 -9.92 -0.10
N THR A 188 -16.87 -8.74 0.50
CA THR A 188 -16.03 -8.32 1.64
C THR A 188 -16.70 -8.53 2.98
N LYS A 189 -18.04 -8.52 3.00
CA LYS A 189 -18.78 -8.75 4.25
C LYS A 189 -20.17 -9.27 3.97
N VAL A 190 -20.62 -10.24 4.77
CA VAL A 190 -21.99 -10.72 4.84
C VAL A 190 -22.55 -10.35 6.21
N GLY A 191 -23.34 -9.25 6.24
CA GLY A 191 -23.84 -8.65 7.48
C GLY A 191 -25.15 -9.24 8.01
N VAL A 192 -25.64 -10.34 7.44
CA VAL A 192 -26.92 -10.96 7.78
C VAL A 192 -26.79 -12.46 7.99
N GLN A 193 -27.81 -13.07 8.61
CA GLN A 193 -27.91 -14.50 8.85
C GLN A 193 -29.17 -15.06 8.19
N GLU A 194 -29.17 -16.35 7.84
CA GLU A 194 -30.35 -17.03 7.34
C GLU A 194 -31.47 -17.05 8.43
N GLY A 195 -32.68 -16.80 7.98
CA GLY A 195 -33.85 -16.66 8.85
C GLY A 195 -34.03 -15.28 9.49
N ALA A 196 -33.02 -14.41 9.45
CA ALA A 196 -33.10 -13.07 10.05
C ALA A 196 -34.09 -12.16 9.29
N ILE A 197 -34.77 -11.30 10.04
CA ILE A 197 -35.61 -10.22 9.50
C ILE A 197 -34.73 -8.96 9.42
N VAL A 198 -34.62 -8.39 8.23
CA VAL A 198 -33.78 -7.24 7.92
C VAL A 198 -34.67 -6.04 7.59
N PRO A 199 -34.59 -4.93 8.36
CA PRO A 199 -35.34 -3.72 8.07
C PRO A 199 -34.96 -3.10 6.73
N ALA A 200 -35.89 -2.33 6.13
CA ALA A 200 -35.63 -1.58 4.91
C ALA A 200 -34.42 -0.64 5.05
N GLY A 201 -33.56 -0.60 4.03
CA GLY A 201 -32.38 0.24 3.99
C GLY A 201 -31.12 -0.33 4.66
N ASN A 202 -31.23 -1.41 5.42
CA ASN A 202 -30.07 -2.04 6.04
C ASN A 202 -29.23 -2.79 5.00
N THR A 203 -27.91 -2.72 5.19
CA THR A 203 -26.93 -3.42 4.34
C THR A 203 -26.91 -4.91 4.69
N MET A 204 -27.05 -5.75 3.69
CA MET A 204 -26.94 -7.21 3.81
C MET A 204 -25.59 -7.73 3.38
N ILE A 205 -25.06 -7.24 2.25
CA ILE A 205 -23.79 -7.65 1.69
C ILE A 205 -23.01 -6.39 1.31
N GLU A 206 -21.70 -6.38 1.61
CA GLU A 206 -20.75 -5.43 1.08
C GLU A 206 -19.83 -6.16 0.10
N MET A 207 -19.56 -5.54 -1.04
CA MET A 207 -18.68 -6.09 -2.07
C MET A 207 -17.84 -4.99 -2.69
N VAL A 208 -16.70 -5.38 -3.27
CA VAL A 208 -15.77 -4.47 -3.96
C VAL A 208 -15.61 -4.94 -5.40
N ALA A 209 -15.81 -4.03 -6.35
CA ALA A 209 -15.59 -4.35 -7.76
C ALA A 209 -14.11 -4.68 -8.00
N GLU A 210 -13.83 -5.84 -8.63
CA GLU A 210 -12.47 -6.40 -8.80
C GLU A 210 -11.47 -5.44 -9.47
N ASN A 211 -11.94 -4.70 -10.47
CA ASN A 211 -11.11 -3.79 -11.26
C ASN A 211 -10.99 -2.39 -10.66
N ARG A 212 -11.44 -2.17 -9.43
CA ARG A 212 -11.46 -0.87 -8.75
C ARG A 212 -10.71 -0.90 -7.42
N LEU A 213 -9.49 -1.43 -7.47
CA LEU A 213 -8.54 -1.38 -6.36
C LEU A 213 -7.54 -0.24 -6.58
N GLU A 214 -7.00 0.29 -5.49
CA GLU A 214 -5.91 1.26 -5.49
C GLU A 214 -4.91 0.94 -4.37
N ALA A 215 -3.65 1.33 -4.54
CA ALA A 215 -2.68 1.26 -3.46
C ALA A 215 -2.74 2.55 -2.64
N ARG A 216 -2.96 2.41 -1.33
CA ARG A 216 -2.85 3.49 -0.35
C ARG A 216 -1.51 3.35 0.36
N ILE A 217 -0.56 4.22 0.00
CA ILE A 217 0.81 4.23 0.50
C ILE A 217 1.07 5.44 1.37
N GLY A 218 1.94 5.30 2.37
CA GLY A 218 2.31 6.35 3.30
C GLY A 218 3.65 6.99 2.92
N VAL A 219 3.68 8.31 2.81
CA VAL A 219 4.88 9.11 2.52
C VAL A 219 5.17 10.01 3.73
N GLU A 220 6.43 10.15 4.09
CA GLU A 220 6.84 11.07 5.16
C GLU A 220 6.50 12.52 4.79
N PRO A 221 6.07 13.36 5.74
CA PRO A 221 5.69 14.74 5.46
C PRO A 221 6.80 15.55 4.75
N GLU A 222 8.08 15.29 5.07
CA GLU A 222 9.24 15.96 4.47
C GLU A 222 9.40 15.68 2.97
N ASP A 223 8.92 14.54 2.50
CA ASP A 223 8.99 14.14 1.09
C ASP A 223 7.67 14.38 0.34
N SER A 224 6.59 14.71 1.04
CA SER A 224 5.26 14.85 0.46
C SER A 224 5.16 15.92 -0.64
N ASP A 225 5.90 17.02 -0.49
CA ASP A 225 5.94 18.12 -1.48
C ASP A 225 6.60 17.72 -2.81
N LYS A 226 7.44 16.66 -2.77
CA LYS A 226 8.14 16.12 -3.94
C LYS A 226 7.28 15.10 -4.70
N VAL A 227 6.21 14.62 -4.06
CA VAL A 227 5.29 13.61 -4.62
C VAL A 227 4.08 14.33 -5.24
N LYS A 228 3.81 14.08 -6.52
CA LYS A 228 2.75 14.77 -7.27
C LYS A 228 1.82 13.79 -7.97
N PRO A 229 0.54 14.15 -8.13
CA PRO A 229 -0.36 13.41 -9.01
C PRO A 229 0.22 13.27 -10.42
N GLY A 230 0.02 12.11 -11.03
CA GLY A 230 0.55 11.75 -12.35
C GLY A 230 1.92 11.07 -12.33
N GLN A 231 2.65 11.07 -11.20
CA GLN A 231 3.92 10.33 -11.09
C GLN A 231 3.69 8.82 -11.09
N GLU A 232 4.65 8.10 -11.65
CA GLU A 232 4.69 6.63 -11.60
C GLU A 232 5.24 6.14 -10.27
N VAL A 233 4.70 5.02 -9.81
CA VAL A 233 5.16 4.30 -8.62
C VAL A 233 5.39 2.86 -9.00
N SER A 234 6.56 2.35 -8.70
CA SER A 234 6.85 0.92 -8.81
C SER A 234 6.37 0.21 -7.56
N LEU A 235 5.37 -0.65 -7.68
CA LEU A 235 4.76 -1.40 -6.58
C LEU A 235 5.16 -2.87 -6.64
N ALA A 236 5.56 -3.43 -5.50
CA ALA A 236 5.90 -4.84 -5.35
C ALA A 236 5.28 -5.40 -4.06
N ARG A 237 5.09 -6.72 -4.00
CA ARG A 237 4.69 -7.43 -2.77
C ARG A 237 5.83 -7.41 -1.76
N VAL A 238 5.53 -7.17 -0.48
CA VAL A 238 6.57 -6.99 0.55
C VAL A 238 7.44 -8.22 0.74
N ASN A 239 6.98 -9.42 0.62
CA ASN A 239 7.73 -10.64 0.97
C ASN A 239 8.01 -11.59 -0.20
N ALA A 240 7.94 -11.13 -1.44
CA ALA A 240 8.18 -11.97 -2.59
C ALA A 240 9.56 -11.68 -3.20
N SER A 241 10.55 -12.54 -2.92
CA SER A 241 11.85 -12.49 -3.60
C SER A 241 11.66 -12.69 -5.09
N GLY A 242 12.02 -11.69 -5.92
CA GLY A 242 11.79 -11.72 -7.36
C GLY A 242 10.37 -11.34 -7.78
N ALA A 243 9.60 -10.66 -6.94
CA ALA A 243 8.24 -10.24 -7.23
C ALA A 243 8.17 -9.36 -8.48
N GLU A 244 7.21 -9.69 -9.32
CA GLU A 244 6.84 -8.87 -10.47
C GLU A 244 6.45 -7.47 -9.99
N THR A 245 7.14 -6.45 -10.53
CA THR A 245 6.87 -5.05 -10.20
C THR A 245 5.72 -4.55 -11.06
N THR A 246 4.71 -3.98 -10.44
CA THR A 246 3.59 -3.34 -11.12
C THR A 246 3.77 -1.83 -11.09
N ILE A 247 3.68 -1.18 -12.25
CA ILE A 247 3.72 0.28 -12.32
C ILE A 247 2.31 0.82 -12.10
N GLY A 248 2.14 1.58 -11.02
CA GLY A 248 0.93 2.34 -10.73
C GLY A 248 1.16 3.83 -10.99
N GLN A 249 0.07 4.61 -11.00
CA GLN A 249 0.11 6.05 -11.18
C GLN A 249 -0.52 6.76 -9.98
N ILE A 250 0.19 7.72 -9.40
CA ILE A 250 -0.33 8.54 -8.30
C ILE A 250 -1.53 9.35 -8.79
N ARG A 251 -2.69 9.09 -8.20
CA ARG A 251 -3.93 9.79 -8.50
C ARG A 251 -4.12 11.00 -7.59
N LYS A 252 -3.77 10.85 -6.31
CA LYS A 252 -4.01 11.86 -5.29
C LYS A 252 -2.96 11.77 -4.19
N VAL A 253 -2.51 12.93 -3.71
CA VAL A 253 -1.73 13.10 -2.48
C VAL A 253 -2.62 13.80 -1.46
N SER A 254 -2.73 13.27 -0.25
CA SER A 254 -3.47 13.90 0.85
C SER A 254 -2.79 15.21 1.26
N ARG A 255 -3.57 16.18 1.71
CA ARG A 255 -3.04 17.42 2.30
C ARG A 255 -2.97 17.37 3.82
N SER A 256 -3.26 16.21 4.41
CA SER A 256 -3.17 15.98 5.84
C SER A 256 -2.41 14.70 6.11
N ALA A 257 -1.63 14.68 7.16
CA ALA A 257 -1.06 13.46 7.69
C ALA A 257 -2.13 12.67 8.45
N ASP A 258 -2.07 11.36 8.36
CA ASP A 258 -2.89 10.44 9.13
C ASP A 258 -2.47 10.49 10.61
N ALA A 259 -3.41 10.62 11.52
CA ALA A 259 -3.13 10.83 12.94
C ALA A 259 -2.46 9.62 13.61
N ALA A 260 -2.73 8.40 13.14
CA ALA A 260 -2.19 7.17 13.71
C ALA A 260 -0.79 6.87 13.19
N THR A 261 -0.57 7.03 11.87
CA THR A 261 0.70 6.69 11.22
C THR A 261 1.64 7.88 11.08
N ARG A 262 1.13 9.11 11.19
CA ARG A 262 1.81 10.39 10.93
C ARG A 262 2.34 10.55 9.50
N LEU A 263 1.90 9.69 8.59
CA LEU A 263 2.28 9.72 7.18
C LEU A 263 1.23 10.45 6.34
N VAL A 264 1.67 11.06 5.27
CA VAL A 264 0.80 11.62 4.23
C VAL A 264 0.35 10.48 3.32
N GLN A 265 -0.96 10.29 3.20
CA GLN A 265 -1.52 9.22 2.37
C GLN A 265 -1.48 9.60 0.89
N VAL A 266 -0.95 8.70 0.09
CA VAL A 266 -0.89 8.78 -1.37
C VAL A 266 -1.70 7.65 -1.97
N PHE A 267 -2.63 7.99 -2.86
CA PHE A 267 -3.51 7.04 -3.54
C PHE A 267 -3.02 6.82 -4.95
N THR A 268 -2.69 5.58 -5.25
CA THR A 268 -2.08 5.15 -6.52
C THR A 268 -3.03 4.24 -7.26
N ALA A 269 -3.42 4.64 -8.47
CA ALA A 269 -4.22 3.80 -9.36
C ALA A 269 -3.39 2.60 -9.83
N LEU A 270 -4.02 1.44 -9.87
CA LEU A 270 -3.43 0.20 -10.36
C LEU A 270 -3.91 -0.08 -11.80
N PRO A 271 -3.06 -0.67 -12.65
CA PRO A 271 -3.51 -1.14 -13.97
C PRO A 271 -4.50 -2.30 -13.80
N SER A 272 -5.41 -2.47 -14.75
CA SER A 272 -6.41 -3.55 -14.75
C SER A 272 -5.80 -4.97 -14.78
N THR A 273 -4.55 -5.09 -15.19
CA THR A 273 -3.77 -6.34 -15.20
C THR A 273 -3.14 -6.66 -13.85
N SER A 274 -3.28 -5.78 -12.85
CA SER A 274 -2.75 -5.98 -11.51
C SER A 274 -3.33 -7.22 -10.86
N ARG A 275 -2.47 -8.01 -10.21
CA ARG A 275 -2.85 -9.23 -9.48
C ARG A 275 -2.75 -9.06 -7.96
N PHE A 276 -2.77 -7.85 -7.47
CA PHE A 276 -2.80 -7.58 -6.03
C PHE A 276 -4.14 -7.97 -5.43
N LEU A 277 -4.09 -8.48 -4.21
CA LEU A 277 -5.29 -8.80 -3.44
C LEU A 277 -5.70 -7.62 -2.55
N LEU A 278 -6.99 -7.49 -2.31
CA LEU A 278 -7.51 -6.53 -1.33
C LEU A 278 -6.91 -6.79 0.05
N GLY A 279 -6.41 -5.75 0.71
CA GLY A 279 -5.72 -5.84 2.00
C GLY A 279 -4.26 -6.26 1.92
N GLU A 280 -3.73 -6.55 0.74
CA GLU A 280 -2.33 -6.96 0.56
C GLU A 280 -1.37 -5.80 0.87
N TYR A 281 -0.25 -6.11 1.54
CA TYR A 281 0.81 -5.14 1.81
C TYR A 281 1.73 -4.99 0.61
N VAL A 282 2.03 -3.74 0.27
CA VAL A 282 2.90 -3.40 -0.86
C VAL A 282 4.03 -2.48 -0.44
N LEU A 283 5.16 -2.66 -1.10
CA LEU A 283 6.30 -1.76 -1.10
C LEU A 283 6.25 -0.94 -2.39
N GLY A 284 6.32 0.37 -2.27
CA GLY A 284 6.38 1.30 -3.39
C GLY A 284 7.74 1.99 -3.48
N LYS A 285 8.22 2.26 -4.70
CA LYS A 285 9.34 3.16 -4.97
C LYS A 285 8.84 4.33 -5.81
N ILE A 286 8.98 5.53 -5.28
CA ILE A 286 8.55 6.77 -5.93
C ILE A 286 9.80 7.57 -6.33
N PRO A 287 10.01 7.88 -7.61
CA PRO A 287 11.07 8.78 -8.04
C PRO A 287 10.74 10.22 -7.62
N ILE A 288 11.58 10.83 -6.78
CA ILE A 288 11.34 12.18 -6.26
C ILE A 288 12.24 13.27 -6.90
N THR A 289 13.41 12.88 -7.36
CA THR A 289 14.35 13.82 -7.97
C THR A 289 15.23 13.08 -8.98
N SER A 290 15.57 13.72 -10.09
CA SER A 290 16.52 13.20 -11.06
C SER A 290 17.52 14.26 -11.47
N ALA A 291 18.74 13.83 -11.78
CA ALA A 291 19.80 14.70 -12.29
C ALA A 291 20.60 13.97 -13.38
N ASN A 292 20.98 14.72 -14.41
CA ASN A 292 21.89 14.24 -15.44
C ASN A 292 23.32 14.55 -15.05
N GLY A 293 24.25 13.62 -15.26
CA GLY A 293 25.65 13.82 -14.93
C GLY A 293 26.54 12.66 -15.32
N LEU A 294 27.79 12.72 -14.86
CA LEU A 294 28.71 11.60 -14.89
C LEU A 294 28.37 10.69 -13.72
N ILE A 295 28.06 9.43 -13.98
CA ILE A 295 27.63 8.45 -13.01
C ILE A 295 28.78 7.48 -12.75
N VAL A 296 29.14 7.34 -11.48
CA VAL A 296 30.13 6.38 -10.99
C VAL A 296 29.51 5.49 -9.93
N PRO A 297 29.96 4.23 -9.80
CA PRO A 297 29.58 3.40 -8.66
C PRO A 297 29.96 4.06 -7.34
N ARG A 298 29.08 3.97 -6.32
CA ARG A 298 29.33 4.59 -5.02
C ARG A 298 30.64 4.12 -4.36
N SER A 299 31.05 2.86 -4.63
CA SER A 299 32.31 2.30 -4.15
C SER A 299 33.57 2.97 -4.74
N ALA A 300 33.45 3.71 -5.84
CA ALA A 300 34.57 4.42 -6.43
C ALA A 300 34.86 5.76 -5.77
N VAL A 301 33.92 6.30 -4.98
CA VAL A 301 34.04 7.62 -4.35
C VAL A 301 34.61 7.47 -2.95
N LEU A 302 35.70 8.18 -2.69
CA LEU A 302 36.36 8.19 -1.39
C LEU A 302 36.24 9.57 -0.72
N PRO A 303 35.88 9.63 0.56
CA PRO A 303 35.99 10.86 1.32
C PRO A 303 37.47 11.12 1.66
N GLN A 304 37.93 12.35 1.47
CA GLN A 304 39.27 12.78 1.81
C GLN A 304 39.19 14.19 2.45
N GLU A 305 39.39 14.24 3.79
CA GLU A 305 39.23 15.47 4.57
C GLU A 305 37.92 16.23 4.26
N ASP A 306 38.01 17.37 3.57
CA ASP A 306 36.86 18.24 3.26
C ASP A 306 36.31 18.04 1.85
N HIS A 307 36.80 17.05 1.09
CA HIS A 307 36.40 16.81 -0.30
C HIS A 307 36.25 15.32 -0.62
N TYR A 308 35.78 15.04 -1.82
CA TYR A 308 35.65 13.67 -2.33
C TYR A 308 36.58 13.49 -3.50
N VAL A 309 37.15 12.28 -3.62
CA VAL A 309 38.03 11.93 -4.72
C VAL A 309 37.60 10.63 -5.38
N VAL A 310 37.92 10.50 -6.66
CA VAL A 310 37.86 9.26 -7.42
C VAL A 310 39.20 9.03 -8.08
N PHE A 311 39.56 7.77 -8.27
CA PHE A 311 40.77 7.40 -9.00
C PHE A 311 40.40 6.83 -10.36
N THR A 312 40.99 7.35 -11.43
CA THR A 312 40.91 6.74 -12.79
C THR A 312 42.20 6.02 -13.14
N VAL A 313 42.10 5.00 -13.98
CA VAL A 313 43.28 4.27 -14.48
C VAL A 313 43.59 4.72 -15.91
N LYS A 314 44.77 5.25 -16.10
CA LYS A 314 45.29 5.63 -17.42
C LYS A 314 46.73 5.13 -17.58
N ASN A 315 46.99 4.37 -18.67
CA ASN A 315 48.31 3.80 -18.94
C ASN A 315 48.94 2.99 -17.79
N GLY A 316 48.14 2.27 -17.01
CA GLY A 316 48.60 1.46 -15.89
C GLY A 316 48.92 2.24 -14.61
N SER A 317 48.60 3.52 -14.55
CA SER A 317 48.76 4.37 -13.36
C SER A 317 47.43 4.94 -12.89
N ALA A 318 47.27 5.09 -11.59
CA ALA A 318 46.10 5.74 -10.95
C ALA A 318 46.26 7.25 -11.04
N LYS A 319 45.23 7.96 -11.47
CA LYS A 319 45.12 9.41 -11.42
C LYS A 319 44.01 9.84 -10.49
N GLN A 320 44.33 10.67 -9.50
CA GLN A 320 43.37 11.21 -8.57
C GLN A 320 42.61 12.39 -9.18
N HIS A 321 41.30 12.42 -8.98
CA HIS A 321 40.44 13.52 -9.39
C HIS A 321 39.60 13.96 -8.21
N THR A 322 39.61 15.25 -7.90
CA THR A 322 38.71 15.84 -6.92
C THR A 322 37.34 16.03 -7.52
N VAL A 323 36.30 15.54 -6.85
CA VAL A 323 34.93 15.57 -7.34
C VAL A 323 34.00 16.23 -6.34
N ARG A 324 32.96 16.87 -6.82
CA ARG A 324 31.79 17.24 -6.02
C ARG A 324 30.68 16.24 -6.24
N LEU A 325 30.04 15.82 -5.16
CA LEU A 325 28.92 14.90 -5.25
C LEU A 325 27.65 15.65 -5.66
N GLY A 326 26.95 15.08 -6.61
CA GLY A 326 25.60 15.45 -6.97
C GLY A 326 24.58 14.51 -6.32
N LEU A 327 23.53 14.18 -7.07
CA LEU A 327 22.51 13.23 -6.65
C LEU A 327 23.11 11.83 -6.49
N GLN A 328 22.65 11.08 -5.51
CA GLN A 328 23.08 9.71 -5.25
C GLN A 328 21.89 8.80 -4.96
N ASN A 329 22.04 7.54 -5.34
CA ASN A 329 21.12 6.46 -4.98
C ASN A 329 21.87 5.32 -4.25
N GLU A 330 21.27 4.17 -4.09
CA GLU A 330 21.88 3.03 -3.35
C GLU A 330 23.17 2.51 -4.01
N LYS A 331 23.27 2.57 -5.33
CA LYS A 331 24.36 1.97 -6.12
C LYS A 331 25.33 2.98 -6.68
N ASP A 332 24.83 4.12 -7.12
CA ASP A 332 25.53 5.07 -7.97
C ASP A 332 25.50 6.48 -7.40
N VAL A 333 26.48 7.28 -7.82
CA VAL A 333 26.63 8.70 -7.46
C VAL A 333 26.87 9.50 -8.73
N ALA A 334 26.15 10.60 -8.91
CA ALA A 334 26.49 11.60 -9.91
C ALA A 334 27.68 12.41 -9.40
N VAL A 335 28.74 12.53 -10.19
CA VAL A 335 29.90 13.32 -9.87
C VAL A 335 30.06 14.50 -10.81
N ILE A 336 30.57 15.62 -10.28
CA ILE A 336 30.84 16.85 -11.00
C ILE A 336 32.34 17.10 -10.91
N ALA A 337 33.04 16.97 -12.02
CA ALA A 337 34.45 17.26 -12.17
C ALA A 337 34.73 17.79 -13.58
N ALA A 338 35.71 18.67 -13.72
CA ALA A 338 36.05 19.31 -15.01
C ALA A 338 36.91 18.40 -15.90
N ASP A 339 37.61 17.46 -15.29
CA ASP A 339 38.67 16.63 -15.95
C ASP A 339 38.27 15.16 -16.12
N LEU A 340 37.01 14.79 -15.81
CA LEU A 340 36.45 13.47 -16.05
C LEU A 340 35.57 13.45 -17.31
N GLN A 341 35.66 12.37 -18.06
CA GLN A 341 34.88 12.17 -19.30
C GLN A 341 34.11 10.84 -19.25
N PRO A 342 33.00 10.74 -19.99
CA PRO A 342 32.32 9.45 -20.18
C PRO A 342 33.28 8.47 -20.85
N GLY A 343 33.37 7.25 -20.32
CA GLY A 343 34.29 6.21 -20.81
C GLY A 343 35.58 6.09 -20.00
N ASP A 344 35.94 7.06 -19.16
CA ASP A 344 37.06 6.92 -18.23
C ASP A 344 36.83 5.74 -17.30
N LEU A 345 37.89 5.02 -16.92
CA LEU A 345 37.82 3.84 -16.07
C LEU A 345 38.12 4.23 -14.62
N VAL A 346 37.09 4.22 -13.79
CA VAL A 346 37.19 4.56 -12.35
C VAL A 346 37.43 3.31 -11.51
N VAL A 347 38.29 3.42 -10.49
CA VAL A 347 38.60 2.32 -9.57
C VAL A 347 37.45 2.15 -8.56
N THR A 348 36.91 0.95 -8.43
CA THR A 348 35.81 0.60 -7.54
C THR A 348 36.20 -0.26 -6.36
N LEU A 349 37.36 -0.91 -6.42
CA LEU A 349 37.95 -1.72 -5.36
C LEU A 349 39.47 -1.56 -5.35
N GLY A 350 40.08 -1.49 -4.16
CA GLY A 350 41.51 -1.22 -4.00
C GLY A 350 41.88 0.26 -4.00
N ASN A 351 40.87 1.14 -4.08
CA ASN A 351 41.05 2.60 -4.18
C ASN A 351 41.53 3.28 -2.88
N TYR A 352 41.32 2.66 -1.70
CA TYR A 352 41.73 3.22 -0.39
C TYR A 352 43.27 3.34 -0.22
N GLU A 353 44.03 2.48 -0.90
CA GLU A 353 45.50 2.44 -0.81
C GLU A 353 46.19 3.25 -1.89
N LEU A 354 45.40 3.80 -2.84
CA LEU A 354 45.97 4.48 -4.00
C LEU A 354 46.42 5.91 -3.65
N ARG A 355 47.50 6.29 -4.29
CA ARG A 355 47.99 7.67 -4.38
C ARG A 355 48.05 8.11 -5.83
N ASP A 356 48.06 9.40 -6.07
CA ASP A 356 48.20 9.94 -7.42
C ASP A 356 49.53 9.45 -8.07
N GLY A 357 49.46 8.98 -9.31
CA GLY A 357 50.58 8.42 -10.06
C GLY A 357 50.94 6.97 -9.71
N MET A 358 50.32 6.32 -8.75
CA MET A 358 50.67 4.95 -8.32
C MET A 358 50.38 3.92 -9.42
N ALA A 359 51.34 2.97 -9.63
CA ALA A 359 51.14 1.89 -10.57
C ALA A 359 50.03 0.91 -10.12
N VAL A 360 49.15 0.56 -11.03
CA VAL A 360 47.99 -0.34 -10.72
C VAL A 360 47.93 -1.48 -11.71
N LYS A 361 47.49 -2.64 -11.22
CA LYS A 361 47.16 -3.81 -12.02
C LYS A 361 45.65 -4.05 -11.98
N VAL A 362 45.02 -3.90 -13.14
CA VAL A 362 43.58 -4.13 -13.28
C VAL A 362 43.30 -5.64 -13.18
N ASP A 363 42.54 -6.03 -12.17
CA ASP A 363 42.01 -7.40 -12.07
C ASP A 363 40.83 -7.55 -13.02
N LYS A 364 41.01 -8.42 -14.04
CA LYS A 364 39.97 -8.74 -15.04
C LYS A 364 39.01 -9.83 -14.60
N SER A 365 39.01 -10.21 -13.32
CA SER A 365 38.02 -11.21 -12.84
C SER A 365 36.59 -10.64 -12.96
N ARG A 366 35.79 -11.35 -13.75
CA ARG A 366 34.33 -11.11 -13.96
C ARG A 366 33.53 -11.19 -12.68
#